data_cd76c96c95424aa5cdb1b82d004d1f5d
#
_entry.id   cd76c96c95424aa5cdb1b82d004d1f5d
#
_cell.length_a   1.000
_cell.length_b   1.000
_cell.length_c   1.000
_cell.angle_alpha   90.00
_cell.angle_beta   90.00
_cell.angle_gamma   90.00
#
_symmetry.space_group_name_H-M   'P 1'
#
loop_
_entity.id
_entity.type
_entity.pdbx_description
1 polymer ?
#
loop_
_entity_poly.entity_id
_entity_poly.type
_entity_poly.pdbx_seq_one_letter_code
_entity_poly.pdbx_strand_id
1 'polypeptide(L)'
;RTLTVQQLQHITLESQGLLQTTPFGKGKQAVLKTLEQLAYLQIDTLAVVERAHHHTLWTRIPDYKPEYLDALVKERKLFEYWFHAASYLPMKDYRYVLPQMSAFRRNESPYYNADTEVMQHVLDTIRAEGPKKARHFESVSKKPGSWWNWKPTKLALERLFMQGDLMICERNGMQKTYDLSERVLPSSIDTTEPTPAEFAEYLVTTYLRAYGFTTLKQITHLK
;
A
#
# COMPACT_ATOMS: atom_id res chain seq x y z
N ARG A 1 22.26 6.40 29.32
CA ARG A 1 22.42 4.91 29.41
C ARG A 1 22.83 4.42 28.04
N THR A 2 23.88 3.59 27.97
CA THR A 2 24.33 2.98 26.73
C THR A 2 23.67 1.60 26.61
N LEU A 3 23.14 1.28 25.42
CA LEU A 3 22.59 -0.03 25.10
C LEU A 3 23.63 -0.86 24.36
N THR A 4 23.69 -2.15 24.66
CA THR A 4 24.50 -3.11 23.89
C THR A 4 23.81 -3.48 22.58
N VAL A 5 24.56 -4.00 21.61
CA VAL A 5 24.01 -4.51 20.34
C VAL A 5 22.97 -5.61 20.59
N GLN A 6 23.21 -6.50 21.55
CA GLN A 6 22.29 -7.58 21.91
C GLN A 6 20.95 -7.02 22.46
N GLN A 7 21.01 -5.97 23.29
CA GLN A 7 19.80 -5.31 23.77
C GLN A 7 19.01 -4.64 22.65
N LEU A 8 19.68 -3.99 21.69
CA LEU A 8 19.04 -3.41 20.52
C LEU A 8 18.40 -4.48 19.62
N GLN A 9 19.08 -5.60 19.39
CA GLN A 9 18.51 -6.73 18.65
C GLN A 9 17.27 -7.29 19.33
N HIS A 10 17.31 -7.47 20.66
CA HIS A 10 16.17 -7.96 21.43
C HIS A 10 14.97 -7.02 21.33
N ILE A 11 15.18 -5.72 21.53
CA ILE A 11 14.15 -4.68 21.37
C ILE A 11 13.50 -4.74 20.00
N THR A 12 14.32 -4.87 18.93
CA THR A 12 13.79 -4.95 17.56
C THR A 12 12.96 -6.22 17.35
N LEU A 13 13.45 -7.38 17.76
CA LEU A 13 12.73 -8.64 17.59
C LEU A 13 11.41 -8.62 18.38
N GLU A 14 11.39 -8.04 19.57
CA GLU A 14 10.19 -7.88 20.37
C GLU A 14 9.19 -6.95 19.68
N SER A 15 9.62 -5.75 19.25
CA SER A 15 8.79 -4.79 18.52
C SER A 15 8.22 -5.36 17.22
N GLN A 16 9.00 -6.21 16.53
CA GLN A 16 8.58 -6.90 15.33
C GLN A 16 7.65 -8.10 15.61
N GLY A 17 7.38 -8.43 16.87
CA GLY A 17 6.56 -9.59 17.26
C GLY A 17 7.21 -10.94 16.91
N LEU A 18 8.54 -11.06 16.99
CA LEU A 18 9.27 -12.28 16.62
C LEU A 18 9.77 -13.09 17.81
N LEU A 19 9.53 -12.62 19.05
CA LEU A 19 9.92 -13.33 20.27
C LEU A 19 8.78 -14.14 20.90
N GLN A 20 7.56 -14.02 20.35
CA GLN A 20 6.36 -14.68 20.89
C GLN A 20 5.66 -15.47 19.77
N THR A 21 4.95 -16.53 20.14
CA THR A 21 4.19 -17.36 19.16
C THR A 21 2.93 -16.69 18.65
N THR A 22 2.30 -15.80 19.43
CA THR A 22 1.06 -15.10 19.07
C THR A 22 1.09 -13.64 19.50
N PRO A 23 2.07 -12.84 19.05
CA PRO A 23 2.29 -11.48 19.56
C PRO A 23 1.10 -10.56 19.32
N PHE A 24 0.34 -10.79 18.27
CA PHE A 24 -0.82 -9.98 17.87
C PHE A 24 -2.17 -10.71 18.00
N GLY A 25 -2.14 -11.95 18.55
CA GLY A 25 -3.33 -12.81 18.70
C GLY A 25 -3.52 -13.75 17.51
N LYS A 26 -4.79 -14.03 17.15
CA LYS A 26 -5.16 -15.02 16.13
C LYS A 26 -6.18 -14.44 15.14
N GLY A 27 -6.31 -15.10 13.98
CA GLY A 27 -7.31 -14.79 12.96
C GLY A 27 -7.11 -13.46 12.26
N LYS A 28 -8.15 -12.99 11.59
CA LYS A 28 -8.14 -11.76 10.77
C LYS A 28 -7.74 -10.50 11.57
N GLN A 29 -8.16 -10.37 12.82
CA GLN A 29 -7.81 -9.21 13.64
C GLN A 29 -6.31 -9.15 13.97
N ALA A 30 -5.66 -10.29 14.10
CA ALA A 30 -4.21 -10.34 14.29
C ALA A 30 -3.46 -9.82 13.05
N VAL A 31 -3.98 -10.05 11.84
CA VAL A 31 -3.41 -9.49 10.60
C VAL A 31 -3.46 -7.95 10.65
N LEU A 32 -4.61 -7.37 10.98
CA LEU A 32 -4.74 -5.91 11.10
C LEU A 32 -3.77 -5.34 12.14
N LYS A 33 -3.73 -5.93 13.34
CA LYS A 33 -2.81 -5.51 14.42
C LYS A 33 -1.34 -5.63 13.99
N THR A 34 -0.99 -6.67 13.23
CA THR A 34 0.36 -6.84 12.70
C THR A 34 0.72 -5.70 11.74
N LEU A 35 -0.17 -5.34 10.81
CA LEU A 35 0.09 -4.23 9.90
C LEU A 35 0.13 -2.88 10.63
N GLU A 36 -0.72 -2.69 11.63
CA GLU A 36 -0.69 -1.48 12.48
C GLU A 36 0.61 -1.36 13.28
N GLN A 37 1.18 -2.48 13.73
CA GLN A 37 2.47 -2.52 14.43
C GLN A 37 3.63 -2.25 13.46
N LEU A 38 3.64 -2.94 12.31
CA LEU A 38 4.73 -2.87 11.33
C LEU A 38 4.62 -1.66 10.39
N ALA A 39 3.49 -0.96 10.41
CA ALA A 39 3.09 0.17 9.58
C ALA A 39 2.69 -0.20 8.14
N TYR A 40 3.30 -1.16 7.53
CA TYR A 40 2.98 -1.61 6.17
C TYR A 40 3.37 -3.08 5.97
N LEU A 41 2.84 -3.67 4.91
CA LEU A 41 3.23 -4.98 4.41
C LEU A 41 3.54 -4.85 2.92
N GLN A 42 4.83 -4.95 2.57
CA GLN A 42 5.26 -4.86 1.17
C GLN A 42 4.66 -6.00 0.35
N ILE A 43 4.05 -5.67 -0.78
CA ILE A 43 3.49 -6.65 -1.71
C ILE A 43 4.63 -7.18 -2.58
N ASP A 44 4.94 -8.46 -2.43
CA ASP A 44 6.01 -9.09 -3.18
C ASP A 44 5.46 -9.93 -4.34
N THR A 45 6.20 -9.92 -5.45
CA THR A 45 5.91 -10.73 -6.63
C THR A 45 6.60 -12.09 -6.59
N LEU A 46 7.66 -12.21 -5.79
CA LEU A 46 8.39 -13.46 -5.63
C LEU A 46 7.52 -14.49 -4.91
N ALA A 47 7.37 -15.66 -5.50
CA ALA A 47 6.67 -16.80 -4.95
C ALA A 47 7.49 -18.06 -5.21
N VAL A 48 7.97 -18.70 -4.14
CA VAL A 48 8.60 -20.03 -4.19
C VAL A 48 7.59 -21.08 -3.72
N VAL A 49 7.14 -20.98 -2.47
CA VAL A 49 6.03 -21.77 -1.92
C VAL A 49 4.76 -20.93 -1.96
N GLU A 50 4.87 -19.70 -1.47
CA GLU A 50 3.85 -18.66 -1.51
C GLU A 50 4.54 -17.29 -1.61
N ARG A 51 3.79 -16.19 -1.83
CA ARG A 51 4.35 -14.85 -1.95
C ARG A 51 4.99 -14.40 -0.64
N ALA A 52 6.13 -13.73 -0.74
CA ALA A 52 6.95 -13.39 0.42
C ALA A 52 6.20 -12.58 1.49
N HIS A 53 5.23 -11.74 1.13
CA HIS A 53 4.45 -11.00 2.13
C HIS A 53 3.58 -11.91 3.02
N HIS A 54 3.13 -13.06 2.54
CA HIS A 54 2.42 -14.02 3.39
C HIS A 54 3.33 -14.64 4.45
N HIS A 55 4.62 -14.85 4.16
CA HIS A 55 5.59 -15.36 5.15
C HIS A 55 5.76 -14.39 6.33
N THR A 56 5.70 -13.07 6.08
CA THR A 56 5.72 -12.07 7.15
C THR A 56 4.56 -12.23 8.13
N LEU A 57 3.39 -12.65 7.65
CA LEU A 57 2.20 -12.88 8.47
C LEU A 57 2.23 -14.26 9.14
N TRP A 58 2.64 -15.32 8.44
CA TRP A 58 2.76 -16.67 9.03
C TRP A 58 3.76 -16.73 10.20
N THR A 59 4.85 -15.97 10.12
CA THR A 59 5.82 -15.94 11.23
C THR A 59 5.28 -15.32 12.51
N ARG A 60 4.15 -14.64 12.48
CA ARG A 60 3.54 -13.89 13.59
C ARG A 60 2.15 -14.39 13.99
N ILE A 61 1.47 -15.07 13.08
CA ILE A 61 0.07 -15.49 13.23
C ILE A 61 -0.02 -16.96 12.83
N PRO A 62 0.03 -17.90 13.79
CA PRO A 62 0.09 -19.34 13.51
C PRO A 62 -1.10 -19.88 12.71
N ASP A 63 -2.28 -19.27 12.83
CA ASP A 63 -3.50 -19.63 12.10
C ASP A 63 -3.78 -18.73 10.91
N TYR A 64 -2.75 -18.00 10.41
CA TYR A 64 -2.90 -17.11 9.27
C TYR A 64 -3.36 -17.86 8.02
N LYS A 65 -4.29 -17.22 7.31
CA LYS A 65 -4.78 -17.61 5.99
C LYS A 65 -4.75 -16.40 5.05
N PRO A 66 -4.32 -16.55 3.78
CA PRO A 66 -4.29 -15.44 2.81
C PRO A 66 -5.62 -14.69 2.70
N GLU A 67 -6.75 -15.40 2.84
CA GLU A 67 -8.09 -14.83 2.78
C GLU A 67 -8.38 -13.78 3.87
N TYR A 68 -7.63 -13.80 4.98
CA TYR A 68 -7.74 -12.78 6.02
C TYR A 68 -7.25 -11.41 5.53
N LEU A 69 -6.16 -11.40 4.74
CA LEU A 69 -5.64 -10.19 4.12
C LEU A 69 -6.63 -9.64 3.09
N ASP A 70 -7.12 -10.50 2.19
CA ASP A 70 -8.10 -10.13 1.17
C ASP A 70 -9.39 -9.59 1.80
N ALA A 71 -9.86 -10.22 2.88
CA ALA A 71 -11.04 -9.76 3.62
C ALA A 71 -10.84 -8.36 4.21
N LEU A 72 -9.67 -8.05 4.77
CA LEU A 72 -9.37 -6.72 5.33
C LEU A 72 -9.32 -5.64 4.25
N VAL A 73 -8.86 -5.95 3.05
CA VAL A 73 -8.92 -5.03 1.90
C VAL A 73 -10.38 -4.80 1.49
N LYS A 74 -11.18 -5.85 1.33
CA LYS A 74 -12.62 -5.74 1.01
C LYS A 74 -13.41 -4.98 2.08
N GLU A 75 -13.08 -5.18 3.34
CA GLU A 75 -13.68 -4.47 4.48
C GLU A 75 -13.15 -3.03 4.65
N ARG A 76 -12.26 -2.58 3.76
CA ARG A 76 -11.68 -1.24 3.79
C ARG A 76 -10.97 -0.93 5.11
N LYS A 77 -10.35 -1.95 5.72
CA LYS A 77 -9.45 -1.82 6.88
C LYS A 77 -8.02 -1.60 6.46
N LEU A 78 -7.68 -2.08 5.27
CA LEU A 78 -6.40 -1.89 4.59
C LEU A 78 -6.65 -1.27 3.22
N PHE A 79 -5.64 -0.55 2.73
CA PHE A 79 -5.58 -0.08 1.35
C PHE A 79 -4.20 -0.35 0.76
N GLU A 80 -4.11 -0.38 -0.56
CA GLU A 80 -2.85 -0.51 -1.27
C GLU A 80 -2.36 0.86 -1.71
N TYR A 81 -1.09 1.15 -1.49
CA TYR A 81 -0.42 2.30 -2.06
C TYR A 81 1.10 2.08 -2.15
N TRP A 82 1.79 3.04 -2.76
CA TRP A 82 3.25 3.03 -2.86
C TRP A 82 3.83 3.74 -1.63
N PHE A 83 4.44 2.99 -0.72
CA PHE A 83 5.18 3.57 0.40
C PHE A 83 6.65 3.78 0.01
N HIS A 84 7.53 2.76 0.10
CA HIS A 84 8.80 2.69 -0.60
C HIS A 84 8.76 1.62 -1.72
N ALA A 85 7.76 0.80 -1.69
CA ALA A 85 7.34 -0.19 -2.67
C ALA A 85 5.80 -0.33 -2.61
N ALA A 86 5.19 -1.06 -3.54
CA ALA A 86 3.78 -1.41 -3.46
C ALA A 86 3.52 -2.12 -2.12
N SER A 87 2.57 -1.62 -1.33
CA SER A 87 2.36 -2.08 0.04
C SER A 87 0.89 -2.02 0.44
N TYR A 88 0.48 -2.92 1.35
CA TYR A 88 -0.74 -2.77 2.13
C TYR A 88 -0.45 -1.88 3.33
N LEU A 89 -1.32 -0.89 3.56
CA LEU A 89 -1.26 0.04 4.68
C LEU A 89 -2.58 0.02 5.46
N PRO A 90 -2.56 0.28 6.78
CA PRO A 90 -3.79 0.48 7.55
C PRO A 90 -4.60 1.67 7.00
N MET A 91 -5.91 1.50 6.81
CA MET A 91 -6.77 2.55 6.27
C MET A 91 -6.75 3.84 7.08
N LYS A 92 -6.56 3.75 8.41
CA LYS A 92 -6.42 4.92 9.31
C LYS A 92 -5.23 5.81 8.98
N ASP A 93 -4.23 5.27 8.27
CA ASP A 93 -3.00 5.99 7.92
C ASP A 93 -3.09 6.65 6.52
N TYR A 94 -4.29 6.62 5.89
CA TYR A 94 -4.52 7.12 4.52
C TYR A 94 -4.04 8.56 4.31
N ARG A 95 -4.26 9.47 5.27
CA ARG A 95 -3.85 10.87 5.14
C ARG A 95 -2.34 11.04 4.91
N TYR A 96 -1.53 10.10 5.39
CA TYR A 96 -0.07 10.19 5.28
C TYR A 96 0.51 9.79 3.92
N VAL A 97 -0.33 9.34 3.00
CA VAL A 97 0.05 9.16 1.58
C VAL A 97 -0.40 10.32 0.70
N LEU A 98 -1.24 11.24 1.21
CA LEU A 98 -1.74 12.39 0.47
C LEU A 98 -0.65 13.33 -0.03
N PRO A 99 0.45 13.63 0.70
CA PRO A 99 1.53 14.45 0.16
C PRO A 99 2.13 13.89 -1.13
N GLN A 100 2.31 12.57 -1.20
CA GLN A 100 2.79 11.91 -2.40
C GLN A 100 1.74 11.94 -3.53
N MET A 101 0.47 11.72 -3.23
CA MET A 101 -0.62 11.85 -4.20
C MET A 101 -0.69 13.26 -4.77
N SER A 102 -0.56 14.28 -3.92
CA SER A 102 -0.53 15.69 -4.32
C SER A 102 0.66 16.02 -5.22
N ALA A 103 1.84 15.46 -4.94
CA ALA A 103 3.02 15.61 -5.80
C ALA A 103 2.79 15.02 -7.20
N PHE A 104 2.12 13.85 -7.29
CA PHE A 104 1.71 13.29 -8.58
C PHE A 104 0.71 14.19 -9.32
N ARG A 105 -0.27 14.75 -8.63
CA ARG A 105 -1.25 15.70 -9.23
C ARG A 105 -0.58 16.95 -9.78
N ARG A 106 0.45 17.46 -9.12
CA ARG A 106 1.25 18.63 -9.57
C ARG A 106 2.28 18.30 -10.64
N ASN A 107 2.33 17.03 -11.15
CA ASN A 107 3.35 16.58 -12.11
C ASN A 107 4.80 16.72 -11.61
N GLU A 108 5.02 16.67 -10.31
CA GLU A 108 6.36 16.70 -9.70
C GLU A 108 7.09 15.35 -9.80
N SER A 109 6.37 14.30 -10.18
CA SER A 109 6.92 12.96 -10.39
C SER A 109 7.01 12.64 -11.88
N PRO A 110 8.17 12.18 -12.38
CA PRO A 110 8.35 11.79 -13.78
C PRO A 110 7.75 10.43 -14.13
N TYR A 111 7.25 9.69 -13.12
CA TYR A 111 6.74 8.35 -13.31
C TYR A 111 5.29 8.35 -13.79
N TYR A 112 4.93 7.36 -14.60
CA TYR A 112 3.56 7.13 -15.11
C TYR A 112 2.97 8.33 -15.86
N ASN A 113 3.76 8.93 -16.76
CA ASN A 113 3.26 10.00 -17.61
C ASN A 113 2.19 9.42 -18.56
N ALA A 114 0.95 9.89 -18.42
CA ALA A 114 -0.21 9.38 -19.14
C ALA A 114 -0.95 10.52 -19.85
N ASP A 115 -1.54 10.19 -20.98
CA ASP A 115 -2.37 11.11 -21.77
C ASP A 115 -3.65 11.47 -21.00
N THR A 116 -3.97 12.76 -20.95
CA THR A 116 -5.10 13.30 -20.20
C THR A 116 -6.45 12.81 -20.74
N GLU A 117 -6.59 12.66 -22.07
CA GLU A 117 -7.83 12.16 -22.66
C GLU A 117 -8.04 10.67 -22.31
N VAL A 118 -6.95 9.89 -22.29
CA VAL A 118 -6.99 8.47 -21.88
C VAL A 118 -7.33 8.37 -20.40
N MET A 119 -6.78 9.24 -19.54
CA MET A 119 -7.11 9.29 -18.12
C MET A 119 -8.59 9.62 -17.90
N GLN A 120 -9.12 10.61 -18.62
CA GLN A 120 -10.53 10.97 -18.53
C GLN A 120 -11.44 9.83 -18.98
N HIS A 121 -11.12 9.18 -20.10
CA HIS A 121 -11.85 8.00 -20.57
C HIS A 121 -11.88 6.87 -19.54
N VAL A 122 -10.76 6.60 -18.87
CA VAL A 122 -10.67 5.59 -17.79
C VAL A 122 -11.60 5.96 -16.63
N LEU A 123 -11.57 7.21 -16.17
CA LEU A 123 -12.43 7.68 -15.07
C LEU A 123 -13.92 7.57 -15.44
N ASP A 124 -14.29 8.01 -16.63
CA ASP A 124 -15.69 7.98 -17.07
C ASP A 124 -16.20 6.55 -17.24
N THR A 125 -15.37 5.65 -17.75
CA THR A 125 -15.69 4.22 -17.84
C THR A 125 -15.91 3.61 -16.46
N ILE A 126 -15.00 3.84 -15.50
CA ILE A 126 -15.15 3.31 -14.14
C ILE A 126 -16.37 3.95 -13.44
N ARG A 127 -16.63 5.25 -13.67
CA ARG A 127 -17.80 5.93 -13.11
C ARG A 127 -19.11 5.33 -13.60
N ALA A 128 -19.21 5.04 -14.89
CA ALA A 128 -20.41 4.51 -15.53
C ALA A 128 -20.63 3.02 -15.27
N GLU A 129 -19.57 2.23 -15.31
CA GLU A 129 -19.65 0.76 -15.37
C GLU A 129 -19.15 0.06 -14.10
N GLY A 130 -18.66 0.81 -13.09
CA GLY A 130 -18.11 0.27 -11.84
C GLY A 130 -16.65 -0.18 -11.96
N PRO A 131 -16.16 -0.95 -10.96
CA PRO A 131 -14.74 -1.32 -10.85
C PRO A 131 -14.20 -2.05 -12.07
N LYS A 132 -12.97 -1.73 -12.47
CA LYS A 132 -12.33 -2.29 -13.68
C LYS A 132 -10.93 -2.82 -13.41
N LYS A 133 -10.57 -3.85 -14.17
CA LYS A 133 -9.20 -4.37 -14.29
C LYS A 133 -8.58 -3.83 -15.58
N ALA A 134 -7.25 -3.72 -15.61
CA ALA A 134 -6.55 -3.23 -16.81
C ALA A 134 -6.95 -3.96 -18.10
N ARG A 135 -7.19 -5.27 -18.02
CA ARG A 135 -7.62 -6.10 -19.17
C ARG A 135 -8.97 -5.68 -19.78
N HIS A 136 -9.85 -5.04 -19.00
CA HIS A 136 -11.18 -4.60 -19.50
C HIS A 136 -11.08 -3.43 -20.49
N PHE A 137 -9.93 -2.79 -20.56
CA PHE A 137 -9.63 -1.69 -21.49
C PHE A 137 -8.81 -2.13 -22.71
N GLU A 138 -8.53 -3.44 -22.86
CA GLU A 138 -7.63 -3.94 -23.91
C GLU A 138 -8.16 -3.81 -25.35
N SER A 139 -9.46 -3.57 -25.51
CA SER A 139 -10.10 -3.46 -26.83
C SER A 139 -9.90 -2.11 -27.52
N VAL A 140 -9.39 -1.08 -26.86
CA VAL A 140 -9.39 0.32 -27.34
C VAL A 140 -8.12 0.72 -28.10
N SER A 141 -7.03 -0.05 -28.10
CA SER A 141 -5.80 0.34 -28.78
C SER A 141 -5.25 -0.74 -29.71
N LYS A 142 -5.66 -0.70 -30.96
CA LYS A 142 -5.02 -1.42 -32.07
C LYS A 142 -3.96 -0.53 -32.75
N LYS A 143 -2.79 -0.36 -32.16
CA LYS A 143 -1.56 0.03 -32.87
C LYS A 143 -0.46 -0.98 -32.55
N PRO A 144 0.06 -1.76 -33.53
CA PRO A 144 1.20 -2.64 -33.31
C PRO A 144 2.46 -1.80 -33.14
N GLY A 145 3.21 -2.01 -32.08
CA GLY A 145 4.52 -1.39 -31.95
C GLY A 145 5.13 -1.53 -30.56
N SER A 146 6.24 -2.23 -30.49
CA SER A 146 7.21 -2.31 -29.40
C SER A 146 6.80 -3.08 -28.14
N TRP A 147 7.55 -4.11 -27.84
CA TRP A 147 7.50 -4.98 -26.67
C TRP A 147 7.50 -4.26 -25.30
N TRP A 148 7.97 -3.00 -25.26
CA TRP A 148 8.09 -2.18 -24.05
C TRP A 148 7.04 -1.07 -23.91
N ASN A 149 6.12 -0.92 -24.87
CA ASN A 149 5.05 0.08 -24.74
C ASN A 149 3.97 -0.45 -23.81
N TRP A 150 3.99 0.02 -22.57
CA TRP A 150 2.84 -0.05 -21.69
C TRP A 150 1.63 0.49 -22.45
N LYS A 151 0.56 -0.31 -22.53
CA LYS A 151 -0.67 0.15 -23.17
C LYS A 151 -1.08 1.49 -22.50
N PRO A 152 -1.44 2.53 -23.26
CA PRO A 152 -1.76 3.86 -22.71
C PRO A 152 -2.72 3.82 -21.53
N THR A 153 -3.71 2.95 -21.60
CA THR A 153 -4.71 2.74 -20.53
C THR A 153 -4.09 2.20 -19.22
N LYS A 154 -3.06 1.35 -19.31
CA LYS A 154 -2.38 0.85 -18.11
C LYS A 154 -1.59 1.97 -17.44
N LEU A 155 -0.94 2.84 -18.21
CA LEU A 155 -0.26 4.03 -17.69
C LEU A 155 -1.27 4.99 -17.04
N ALA A 156 -2.42 5.21 -17.67
CA ALA A 156 -3.49 6.04 -17.12
C ALA A 156 -4.03 5.48 -15.80
N LEU A 157 -4.28 4.17 -15.70
CA LEU A 157 -4.69 3.52 -14.45
C LEU A 157 -3.67 3.68 -13.34
N GLU A 158 -2.37 3.46 -13.62
CA GLU A 158 -1.31 3.63 -12.61
C GLU A 158 -1.15 5.11 -12.24
N ARG A 159 -1.27 6.04 -13.19
CA ARG A 159 -1.22 7.49 -12.92
C ARG A 159 -2.37 7.92 -12.01
N LEU A 160 -3.60 7.57 -12.37
CA LEU A 160 -4.81 7.88 -11.58
C LEU A 160 -4.77 7.26 -10.18
N PHE A 161 -4.21 6.06 -10.05
CA PHE A 161 -3.95 5.43 -8.77
C PHE A 161 -2.90 6.19 -7.95
N MET A 162 -1.77 6.56 -8.55
CA MET A 162 -0.70 7.28 -7.85
C MET A 162 -1.11 8.69 -7.42
N GLN A 163 -1.99 9.34 -8.15
CA GLN A 163 -2.52 10.66 -7.77
C GLN A 163 -3.79 10.59 -6.90
N GLY A 164 -4.27 9.38 -6.61
CA GLY A 164 -5.35 9.14 -5.65
C GLY A 164 -6.76 9.35 -6.19
N ASP A 165 -6.98 9.40 -7.52
CA ASP A 165 -8.33 9.42 -8.10
C ASP A 165 -8.93 8.02 -8.15
N LEU A 166 -8.08 7.00 -8.27
CA LEU A 166 -8.46 5.60 -8.17
C LEU A 166 -7.78 4.93 -6.96
N MET A 167 -8.48 3.98 -6.38
CA MET A 167 -7.95 3.06 -5.38
C MET A 167 -8.09 1.62 -5.86
N ILE A 168 -7.26 0.72 -5.32
CA ILE A 168 -7.41 -0.71 -5.54
C ILE A 168 -8.44 -1.22 -4.53
N CYS A 169 -9.57 -1.70 -5.04
CA CYS A 169 -10.68 -2.23 -4.23
C CYS A 169 -10.61 -3.75 -4.05
N GLU A 170 -9.88 -4.45 -4.93
CA GLU A 170 -9.72 -5.90 -4.88
C GLU A 170 -8.43 -6.31 -5.60
N ARG A 171 -7.82 -7.40 -5.12
CA ARG A 171 -6.76 -8.14 -5.82
C ARG A 171 -7.16 -9.59 -6.06
N ASN A 172 -6.77 -10.09 -7.23
CA ASN A 172 -6.76 -11.54 -7.49
C ASN A 172 -5.33 -11.89 -7.96
N GLY A 173 -4.54 -12.42 -7.05
CA GLY A 173 -3.10 -12.56 -7.25
C GLY A 173 -2.43 -11.20 -7.50
N MET A 174 -1.79 -11.01 -8.65
CA MET A 174 -1.18 -9.73 -9.05
C MET A 174 -2.13 -8.80 -9.83
N GLN A 175 -3.34 -9.26 -10.12
CA GLN A 175 -4.29 -8.49 -10.90
C GLN A 175 -5.08 -7.51 -10.01
N LYS A 176 -4.85 -6.22 -10.23
CA LYS A 176 -5.53 -5.12 -9.54
C LYS A 176 -6.91 -4.86 -10.13
N THR A 177 -7.89 -4.60 -9.28
CA THR A 177 -9.19 -4.02 -9.65
C THR A 177 -9.26 -2.61 -9.09
N TYR A 178 -9.48 -1.63 -9.97
CA TYR A 178 -9.52 -0.22 -9.63
C TYR A 178 -10.96 0.27 -9.55
N ASP A 179 -11.24 1.13 -8.58
CA ASP A 179 -12.49 1.88 -8.49
C ASP A 179 -12.19 3.32 -8.08
N LEU A 180 -13.18 4.19 -8.21
CA LEU A 180 -13.10 5.59 -7.79
C LEU A 180 -12.80 5.67 -6.30
N SER A 181 -11.85 6.53 -5.91
CA SER A 181 -11.45 6.68 -4.52
C SER A 181 -12.61 7.07 -3.61
N GLU A 182 -13.54 7.90 -4.11
CA GLU A 182 -14.77 8.29 -3.40
C GLU A 182 -15.71 7.12 -3.08
N ARG A 183 -15.62 6.01 -3.81
CA ARG A 183 -16.41 4.79 -3.55
C ARG A 183 -15.71 3.81 -2.63
N VAL A 184 -14.37 3.82 -2.63
CA VAL A 184 -13.57 2.88 -1.85
C VAL A 184 -13.27 3.43 -0.46
N LEU A 185 -12.99 4.73 -0.35
CA LEU A 185 -12.59 5.36 0.89
C LEU A 185 -13.78 5.48 1.85
N PRO A 186 -13.70 4.94 3.09
CA PRO A 186 -14.75 5.15 4.08
C PRO A 186 -14.89 6.63 4.45
N SER A 187 -16.12 7.11 4.60
CA SER A 187 -16.41 8.51 4.95
C SER A 187 -15.85 8.97 6.31
N SER A 188 -15.50 8.01 7.18
CA SER A 188 -14.89 8.28 8.48
C SER A 188 -13.38 8.53 8.45
N ILE A 189 -12.74 8.35 7.29
CA ILE A 189 -11.29 8.53 7.15
C ILE A 189 -10.94 9.99 6.94
N ASP A 190 -9.97 10.48 7.71
CA ASP A 190 -9.42 11.82 7.54
C ASP A 190 -8.66 11.92 6.21
N THR A 191 -9.11 12.84 5.37
CA THR A 191 -8.53 13.16 4.06
C THR A 191 -7.83 14.51 4.05
N THR A 192 -7.57 15.09 5.21
CA THR A 192 -6.80 16.33 5.34
C THR A 192 -5.32 16.02 5.15
N GLU A 193 -4.67 16.68 4.21
CA GLU A 193 -3.24 16.52 3.99
C GLU A 193 -2.46 16.93 5.25
N PRO A 194 -1.53 16.10 5.76
CA PRO A 194 -0.79 16.42 6.96
C PRO A 194 0.18 17.58 6.70
N THR A 195 0.37 18.42 7.70
CA THR A 195 1.48 19.38 7.69
C THR A 195 2.83 18.64 7.69
N PRO A 196 3.93 19.28 7.26
CA PRO A 196 5.26 18.67 7.32
C PRO A 196 5.64 18.19 8.73
N ALA A 197 5.20 18.89 9.77
CA ALA A 197 5.46 18.51 11.17
C ALA A 197 4.69 17.24 11.56
N GLU A 198 3.39 17.16 11.25
CA GLU A 198 2.56 15.97 11.49
C GLU A 198 3.08 14.76 10.71
N PHE A 199 3.53 14.97 9.48
CA PHE A 199 4.11 13.88 8.67
C PHE A 199 5.43 13.38 9.26
N ALA A 200 6.30 14.29 9.72
CA ALA A 200 7.56 13.93 10.38
C ALA A 200 7.29 13.15 11.70
N GLU A 201 6.35 13.61 12.50
CA GLU A 201 5.93 12.93 13.73
C GLU A 201 5.39 11.52 13.44
N TYR A 202 4.54 11.38 12.42
CA TYR A 202 4.04 10.08 11.97
C TYR A 202 5.18 9.14 11.58
N LEU A 203 6.15 9.60 10.79
CA LEU A 203 7.30 8.78 10.40
C LEU A 203 8.10 8.33 11.62
N VAL A 204 8.50 9.25 12.50
CA VAL A 204 9.28 8.94 13.70
C VAL A 204 8.54 7.93 14.59
N THR A 205 7.27 8.21 14.90
CA THR A 205 6.45 7.35 15.76
C THR A 205 6.26 5.97 15.16
N THR A 206 6.04 5.90 13.86
CA THR A 206 5.84 4.65 13.13
C THR A 206 7.10 3.79 13.13
N TYR A 207 8.28 4.38 12.88
CA TYR A 207 9.55 3.64 12.94
C TYR A 207 9.88 3.18 14.37
N LEU A 208 9.68 4.04 15.38
CA LEU A 208 9.89 3.66 16.77
C LEU A 208 8.96 2.52 17.21
N ARG A 209 7.69 2.56 16.81
CA ARG A 209 6.74 1.49 17.08
C ARG A 209 7.16 0.18 16.42
N ALA A 210 7.56 0.23 15.14
CA ALA A 210 7.89 -0.97 14.37
C ALA A 210 9.24 -1.60 14.76
N TYR A 211 10.23 -0.81 15.16
CA TYR A 211 11.59 -1.28 15.40
C TYR A 211 12.09 -1.12 16.83
N GLY A 212 11.36 -0.39 17.70
CA GLY A 212 11.73 -0.08 19.07
C GLY A 212 12.83 0.98 19.20
N PHE A 213 13.66 1.15 18.19
CA PHE A 213 14.62 2.24 18.03
C PHE A 213 14.87 2.51 16.55
N THR A 214 15.40 3.69 16.23
CA THR A 214 15.69 4.06 14.84
C THR A 214 16.76 5.14 14.77
N THR A 215 17.33 5.34 13.60
CA THR A 215 18.25 6.44 13.29
C THR A 215 17.58 7.39 12.28
N LEU A 216 17.99 8.66 12.27
CA LEU A 216 17.50 9.62 11.28
C LEU A 216 17.67 9.10 9.85
N LYS A 217 18.81 8.47 9.54
CA LYS A 217 19.07 7.88 8.22
C LYS A 217 18.05 6.81 7.84
N GLN A 218 17.60 5.99 8.78
CA GLN A 218 16.58 4.98 8.53
C GLN A 218 15.21 5.61 8.25
N ILE A 219 14.83 6.64 9.04
CA ILE A 219 13.55 7.34 8.87
C ILE A 219 13.49 8.03 7.51
N THR A 220 14.58 8.66 7.06
CA THR A 220 14.62 9.46 5.82
C THR A 220 14.96 8.63 4.58
N HIS A 221 15.26 7.34 4.73
CA HIS A 221 15.60 6.49 3.61
C HIS A 221 14.40 6.29 2.69
N LEU A 222 14.54 6.63 1.42
CA LEU A 222 13.51 6.52 0.38
C LEU A 222 12.24 7.37 0.64
N LYS A 223 12.37 8.49 1.36
CA LYS A 223 11.28 9.45 1.63
C LYS A 223 11.53 10.77 0.90
#